data_2271bb9496a548ae816453a165ffcbb6
#
_entry.id   2271bb9496a548ae816453a165ffcbb6
#
_cell.length_a   1.000
_cell.length_b   1.000
_cell.length_c   1.000
_cell.angle_alpha   90.00
_cell.angle_beta   90.00
_cell.angle_gamma   90.00
#
_symmetry.space_group_name_H-M   'P 1'
#
loop_
_entity.id
_entity.type
_entity.pdbx_description
1 polymer ?
#
loop_
_entity_poly.entity_id
_entity_poly.type
_entity_poly.pdbx_seq_one_letter_code
_entity_poly.pdbx_strand_id
1 'polypeptide(L)'
;MGSHVDHIRSYYEALNSGDAERVAAHFTEDATHYYTRLGPHEGAGTIGQMTDLAVKSIEARWYVENAIEEGDQAVIEWTMTWRDPKSGEKRLDRGTEWFLFRDGLIAEVRAYHHGGKKNPQGDLLGFDHEGRGYTMLND
;
A
#
# COMPACT_ATOMS: atom_id res chain seq x y z
N MET A 1 21.03 9.56 7.36
CA MET A 1 19.93 9.16 8.22
C MET A 1 18.65 9.11 7.42
N GLY A 2 18.04 7.94 7.32
CA GLY A 2 16.81 7.77 6.58
C GLY A 2 15.62 8.36 7.33
N SER A 3 14.68 8.91 6.57
CA SER A 3 13.41 9.37 7.12
C SER A 3 12.41 8.23 7.16
N HIS A 4 11.29 8.43 7.85
CA HIS A 4 10.19 7.46 7.81
C HIS A 4 9.61 7.35 6.41
N VAL A 5 9.55 8.46 5.67
CA VAL A 5 9.11 8.44 4.27
C VAL A 5 10.05 7.58 3.42
N ASP A 6 11.36 7.71 3.60
CA ASP A 6 12.33 6.87 2.89
C ASP A 6 12.13 5.38 3.22
N HIS A 7 11.85 5.08 4.48
CA HIS A 7 11.56 3.70 4.91
C HIS A 7 10.29 3.17 4.25
N ILE A 8 9.24 3.99 4.14
CA ILE A 8 7.99 3.63 3.46
C ILE A 8 8.25 3.37 1.96
N ARG A 9 9.07 4.20 1.32
CA ARG A 9 9.40 3.98 -0.09
C ARG A 9 10.17 2.67 -0.29
N SER A 10 11.10 2.37 0.60
CA SER A 10 11.81 1.09 0.61
C SER A 10 10.84 -0.08 0.82
N TYR A 11 9.88 0.08 1.72
CA TYR A 11 8.83 -0.90 1.96
C TYR A 11 8.00 -1.14 0.69
N TYR A 12 7.62 -0.08 -0.03
CA TYR A 12 6.87 -0.22 -1.28
C TYR A 12 7.68 -0.92 -2.37
N GLU A 13 8.98 -0.67 -2.44
CA GLU A 13 9.86 -1.44 -3.35
C GLU A 13 9.85 -2.93 -2.97
N ALA A 14 9.88 -3.23 -1.68
CA ALA A 14 9.79 -4.60 -1.20
C ALA A 14 8.45 -5.25 -1.55
N LEU A 15 7.33 -4.50 -1.42
CA LEU A 15 6.01 -4.98 -1.83
C LEU A 15 6.03 -5.48 -3.27
N ASN A 16 6.59 -4.68 -4.16
CA ASN A 16 6.60 -4.98 -5.59
C ASN A 16 7.61 -6.06 -5.98
N SER A 17 8.50 -6.45 -5.07
CA SER A 17 9.52 -7.47 -5.34
C SER A 17 8.96 -8.89 -5.33
N GLY A 18 7.83 -9.11 -4.66
CA GLY A 18 7.31 -10.45 -4.45
C GLY A 18 8.13 -11.28 -3.47
N ASP A 19 8.85 -10.63 -2.58
CA ASP A 19 9.69 -11.26 -1.55
C ASP A 19 9.11 -10.97 -0.16
N ALA A 20 8.41 -11.96 0.40
CA ALA A 20 7.75 -11.82 1.69
C ALA A 20 8.71 -11.43 2.82
N GLU A 21 9.93 -11.95 2.80
CA GLU A 21 10.92 -11.64 3.83
C GLU A 21 11.40 -10.19 3.76
N ARG A 22 11.57 -9.66 2.55
CA ARG A 22 11.92 -8.24 2.36
C ARG A 22 10.83 -7.32 2.90
N VAL A 23 9.57 -7.68 2.66
CA VAL A 23 8.43 -6.93 3.19
C VAL A 23 8.44 -6.97 4.71
N ALA A 24 8.52 -8.18 5.29
CA ALA A 24 8.50 -8.39 6.73
C ALA A 24 9.61 -7.61 7.46
N ALA A 25 10.78 -7.49 6.83
CA ALA A 25 11.92 -6.80 7.42
C ALA A 25 11.68 -5.31 7.70
N HIS A 26 10.64 -4.71 7.12
CA HIS A 26 10.29 -3.32 7.32
C HIS A 26 9.39 -3.09 8.54
N PHE A 27 8.91 -4.17 9.17
CA PHE A 27 7.92 -4.14 10.24
C PHE A 27 8.49 -4.63 11.57
N THR A 28 7.89 -4.15 12.68
CA THR A 28 8.11 -4.81 13.97
C THR A 28 7.45 -6.18 13.93
N GLU A 29 7.93 -7.13 14.75
CA GLU A 29 7.39 -8.49 14.76
C GLU A 29 5.89 -8.52 15.05
N ASP A 30 5.43 -7.62 15.93
CA ASP A 30 4.05 -7.53 16.39
C ASP A 30 3.21 -6.53 15.60
N ALA A 31 3.69 -6.07 14.45
CA ALA A 31 3.00 -5.07 13.64
C ALA A 31 1.61 -5.55 13.20
N THR A 32 0.70 -4.60 13.06
CA THR A 32 -0.65 -4.88 12.57
C THR A 32 -0.96 -3.96 11.39
N HIS A 33 -1.49 -4.54 10.33
CA HIS A 33 -1.94 -3.80 9.14
C HIS A 33 -3.46 -3.91 9.05
N TYR A 34 -4.14 -2.77 9.21
CA TYR A 34 -5.60 -2.69 9.16
C TYR A 34 -6.08 -2.28 7.77
N TYR A 35 -7.22 -2.83 7.36
CA TYR A 35 -7.84 -2.56 6.06
C TYR A 35 -9.32 -2.22 6.25
N THR A 36 -9.92 -1.53 5.29
CA THR A 36 -11.34 -1.16 5.36
C THR A 36 -12.28 -2.33 5.10
N ARG A 37 -11.83 -3.36 4.39
CA ARG A 37 -12.70 -4.50 3.99
C ARG A 37 -12.23 -5.84 4.48
N LEU A 38 -10.97 -5.95 4.82
CA LEU A 38 -10.38 -7.20 5.28
C LEU A 38 -10.22 -7.14 6.79
N GLY A 39 -10.09 -8.28 7.42
CA GLY A 39 -9.67 -8.33 8.80
C GLY A 39 -8.20 -7.89 8.91
N PRO A 40 -7.71 -7.59 10.11
CA PRO A 40 -6.32 -7.15 10.27
C PRO A 40 -5.34 -8.30 9.95
N HIS A 41 -4.22 -7.92 9.35
CA HIS A 41 -3.08 -8.84 9.22
C HIS A 41 -2.15 -8.56 10.39
N GLU A 42 -1.95 -9.54 11.25
CA GLU A 42 -1.16 -9.42 12.46
C GLU A 42 0.18 -10.13 12.31
N GLY A 43 1.27 -9.40 12.61
CA GLY A 43 2.63 -9.91 12.55
C GLY A 43 3.31 -9.63 11.21
N ALA A 44 4.60 -9.29 11.29
CA ALA A 44 5.40 -8.97 10.11
C ALA A 44 5.39 -10.10 9.07
N GLY A 45 5.50 -11.34 9.52
CA GLY A 45 5.50 -12.49 8.62
C GLY A 45 4.21 -12.64 7.84
N THR A 46 3.07 -12.48 8.52
CA THR A 46 1.76 -12.54 7.88
C THR A 46 1.58 -11.44 6.85
N ILE A 47 1.98 -10.21 7.20
CA ILE A 47 1.91 -9.07 6.29
C ILE A 47 2.70 -9.36 5.02
N GLY A 48 3.94 -9.86 5.17
CA GLY A 48 4.78 -10.20 4.02
C GLY A 48 4.19 -11.29 3.15
N GLN A 49 3.67 -12.36 3.75
CA GLN A 49 3.09 -13.48 3.03
C GLN A 49 1.85 -13.08 2.22
N MET A 50 0.97 -12.26 2.82
CA MET A 50 -0.26 -11.84 2.15
C MET A 50 0.04 -10.89 0.97
N THR A 51 1.06 -10.06 1.11
CA THR A 51 1.51 -9.19 0.04
C THR A 51 2.10 -9.99 -1.12
N ASP A 52 2.98 -10.94 -0.80
CA ASP A 52 3.58 -11.82 -1.79
C ASP A 52 2.51 -12.59 -2.58
N LEU A 53 1.51 -13.10 -1.86
CA LEU A 53 0.39 -13.79 -2.49
C LEU A 53 -0.34 -12.89 -3.49
N ALA A 54 -0.57 -11.63 -3.15
CA ALA A 54 -1.22 -10.68 -4.05
C ALA A 54 -0.39 -10.42 -5.31
N VAL A 55 0.93 -10.26 -5.16
CA VAL A 55 1.82 -10.08 -6.32
C VAL A 55 1.72 -11.27 -7.27
N LYS A 56 1.73 -12.49 -6.72
CA LYS A 56 1.73 -13.71 -7.52
C LYS A 56 0.37 -14.07 -8.10
N SER A 57 -0.71 -13.79 -7.37
CA SER A 57 -2.06 -14.23 -7.79
C SER A 57 -2.81 -13.20 -8.64
N ILE A 58 -2.61 -11.89 -8.40
CA ILE A 58 -3.33 -10.84 -9.12
C ILE A 58 -2.41 -9.79 -9.73
N GLU A 59 -1.13 -10.07 -9.83
CA GLU A 59 -0.13 -9.17 -10.42
C GLU A 59 -0.16 -7.78 -9.75
N ALA A 60 -0.33 -7.75 -8.43
CA ALA A 60 -0.43 -6.50 -7.68
C ALA A 60 0.86 -5.69 -7.76
N ARG A 61 0.73 -4.37 -7.91
CA ARG A 61 1.81 -3.40 -7.86
C ARG A 61 1.33 -2.18 -7.09
N TRP A 62 2.20 -1.61 -6.28
CA TRP A 62 1.85 -0.48 -5.41
C TRP A 62 2.79 0.69 -5.66
N TYR A 63 2.23 1.89 -5.59
CA TYR A 63 2.95 3.14 -5.87
C TYR A 63 2.64 4.16 -4.79
N VAL A 64 3.69 4.83 -4.28
CA VAL A 64 3.54 5.96 -3.36
C VAL A 64 3.39 7.22 -4.21
N GLU A 65 2.23 7.89 -4.11
CA GLU A 65 1.99 9.10 -4.87
C GLU A 65 2.48 10.34 -4.13
N ASN A 66 2.16 10.45 -2.85
CA ASN A 66 2.60 11.53 -1.97
C ASN A 66 2.84 10.98 -0.58
N ALA A 67 3.73 11.63 0.18
CA ALA A 67 4.06 11.22 1.53
C ALA A 67 4.48 12.40 2.38
N ILE A 68 4.04 12.41 3.62
CA ILE A 68 4.50 13.37 4.64
C ILE A 68 4.75 12.62 5.95
N GLU A 69 5.58 13.18 6.81
CA GLU A 69 5.85 12.60 8.12
C GLU A 69 5.95 13.65 9.19
N GLU A 70 5.61 13.27 10.42
CA GLU A 70 5.78 14.10 11.59
C GLU A 70 5.97 13.18 12.81
N GLY A 71 7.11 13.33 13.51
CA GLY A 71 7.43 12.48 14.64
C GLY A 71 7.47 11.01 14.24
N ASP A 72 6.77 10.19 14.99
CA ASP A 72 6.71 8.74 14.75
C ASP A 72 5.60 8.33 13.77
N GLN A 73 5.00 9.30 13.08
CA GLN A 73 3.88 9.05 12.19
C GLN A 73 4.19 9.51 10.77
N ALA A 74 3.55 8.86 9.80
CA ALA A 74 3.61 9.26 8.40
C ALA A 74 2.28 8.94 7.74
N VAL A 75 1.95 9.68 6.69
CA VAL A 75 0.77 9.40 5.89
C VAL A 75 1.16 9.48 4.42
N ILE A 76 0.60 8.57 3.63
CA ILE A 76 0.84 8.54 2.19
C ILE A 76 -0.49 8.48 1.44
N GLU A 77 -0.43 8.88 0.16
CA GLU A 77 -1.43 8.48 -0.82
C GLU A 77 -0.80 7.36 -1.63
N TRP A 78 -1.57 6.32 -1.90
CA TRP A 78 -1.08 5.19 -2.68
C TRP A 78 -2.01 4.86 -3.84
N THR A 79 -1.45 4.22 -4.84
CA THR A 79 -2.18 3.61 -5.95
C THR A 79 -1.75 2.16 -6.04
N MET A 80 -2.69 1.28 -6.31
CA MET A 80 -2.43 -0.14 -6.55
C MET A 80 -2.99 -0.50 -7.91
N THR A 81 -2.19 -1.19 -8.72
CA THR A 81 -2.71 -1.81 -9.96
C THR A 81 -2.73 -3.31 -9.76
N TRP A 82 -3.73 -3.96 -10.35
CA TRP A 82 -3.88 -5.42 -10.21
C TRP A 82 -4.70 -5.94 -11.38
N ARG A 83 -4.70 -7.25 -11.54
CA ARG A 83 -5.47 -7.89 -12.60
C ARG A 83 -6.59 -8.71 -11.97
N ASP A 84 -7.82 -8.45 -12.43
CA ASP A 84 -8.99 -9.19 -11.98
C ASP A 84 -8.92 -10.61 -12.55
N PRO A 85 -8.82 -11.65 -11.70
CA PRO A 85 -8.68 -13.03 -12.18
C PRO A 85 -9.93 -13.56 -12.89
N LYS A 86 -11.09 -12.93 -12.66
CA LYS A 86 -12.34 -13.35 -13.29
C LYS A 86 -12.50 -12.80 -14.71
N SER A 87 -12.21 -11.51 -14.89
CA SER A 87 -12.38 -10.83 -16.17
C SER A 87 -11.08 -10.72 -16.98
N GLY A 88 -9.92 -10.84 -16.32
CA GLY A 88 -8.64 -10.59 -16.94
C GLY A 88 -8.32 -9.12 -17.13
N GLU A 89 -9.19 -8.23 -16.66
CA GLU A 89 -9.00 -6.79 -16.81
C GLU A 89 -8.02 -6.26 -15.78
N LYS A 90 -7.18 -5.33 -16.21
CA LYS A 90 -6.31 -4.59 -15.30
C LYS A 90 -7.14 -3.52 -14.60
N ARG A 91 -7.01 -3.44 -13.28
CA ARG A 91 -7.76 -2.52 -12.44
C ARG A 91 -6.82 -1.67 -11.62
N LEU A 92 -7.35 -0.59 -11.06
CA LEU A 92 -6.59 0.34 -10.26
C LEU A 92 -7.42 0.74 -9.03
N ASP A 93 -6.78 0.76 -7.87
CA ASP A 93 -7.36 1.24 -6.63
C ASP A 93 -6.49 2.36 -6.08
N ARG A 94 -7.12 3.32 -5.38
CA ARG A 94 -6.42 4.43 -4.73
C ARG A 94 -6.83 4.53 -3.27
N GLY A 95 -5.92 5.02 -2.45
CA GLY A 95 -6.23 5.20 -1.03
C GLY A 95 -5.14 5.96 -0.30
N THR A 96 -5.27 5.94 1.01
CA THR A 96 -4.29 6.53 1.91
C THR A 96 -3.90 5.51 2.96
N GLU A 97 -2.69 5.65 3.49
CA GLU A 97 -2.22 4.81 4.60
C GLU A 97 -1.62 5.70 5.67
N TRP A 98 -1.98 5.41 6.91
CA TRP A 98 -1.41 6.07 8.08
C TRP A 98 -0.48 5.09 8.78
N PHE A 99 0.78 5.51 9.01
CA PHE A 99 1.83 4.66 9.59
C PHE A 99 2.21 5.13 10.97
N LEU A 100 2.40 4.18 11.89
CA LEU A 100 3.05 4.42 13.17
C LEU A 100 4.38 3.67 13.18
N PHE A 101 5.43 4.35 13.60
CA PHE A 101 6.78 3.78 13.68
C PHE A 101 7.18 3.53 15.13
N ARG A 102 7.96 2.49 15.35
CA ARG A 102 8.59 2.19 16.64
C ARG A 102 9.97 1.61 16.37
N ASP A 103 10.99 2.21 16.98
CA ASP A 103 12.39 1.78 16.82
C ASP A 103 12.85 1.72 15.36
N GLY A 104 12.38 2.67 14.54
CA GLY A 104 12.76 2.76 13.15
C GLY A 104 12.04 1.80 12.22
N LEU A 105 11.10 0.99 12.72
CA LEU A 105 10.32 0.05 11.94
C LEU A 105 8.83 0.41 11.97
N ILE A 106 8.09 -0.08 10.98
CA ILE A 106 6.63 0.13 10.91
C ILE A 106 5.96 -0.77 11.95
N ALA A 107 5.24 -0.17 12.90
CA ALA A 107 4.53 -0.90 13.95
C ALA A 107 3.04 -1.05 13.64
N GLU A 108 2.48 -0.13 12.88
CA GLU A 108 1.05 -0.17 12.54
C GLU A 108 0.80 0.53 11.23
N VAL A 109 -0.09 -0.04 10.42
CA VAL A 109 -0.58 0.60 9.20
C VAL A 109 -2.10 0.61 9.23
N ARG A 110 -2.68 1.75 8.88
CA ARG A 110 -4.12 1.89 8.71
C ARG A 110 -4.38 2.27 7.25
N ALA A 111 -4.88 1.35 6.46
CA ALA A 111 -5.12 1.55 5.03
C ALA A 111 -6.58 1.94 4.80
N TYR A 112 -6.78 3.12 4.24
CA TYR A 112 -8.12 3.64 3.93
C TYR A 112 -8.34 3.60 2.43
N HIS A 113 -9.25 2.75 2.02
CA HIS A 113 -9.70 2.67 0.64
C HIS A 113 -11.21 2.53 0.63
N HIS A 114 -11.87 3.40 -0.11
CA HIS A 114 -13.32 3.36 -0.23
C HIS A 114 -13.72 3.40 -1.71
N GLY A 115 -14.09 2.24 -2.25
CA GLY A 115 -14.63 2.13 -3.58
C GLY A 115 -16.10 1.73 -3.51
N GLY A 116 -16.96 2.43 -4.23
CA GLY A 116 -18.38 2.10 -4.35
C GLY A 116 -18.69 1.60 -5.75
N LYS A 117 -19.96 1.25 -6.00
CA LYS A 117 -20.40 0.76 -7.31
C LYS A 117 -20.12 1.75 -8.44
N LYS A 118 -20.25 3.05 -8.16
CA LYS A 118 -20.06 4.10 -9.17
C LYS A 118 -18.62 4.59 -9.26
N ASN A 119 -17.81 4.26 -8.29
CA ASN A 119 -16.42 4.69 -8.22
C ASN A 119 -15.59 3.61 -7.52
N PRO A 120 -15.48 2.43 -8.14
CA PRO A 120 -14.83 1.28 -7.49
C PRO A 120 -13.34 1.50 -7.20
N GLN A 121 -12.70 2.38 -7.96
CA GLN A 121 -11.27 2.68 -7.79
C GLN A 121 -10.98 3.55 -6.57
N GLY A 122 -11.99 4.31 -6.11
CA GLY A 122 -11.78 5.26 -5.04
C GLY A 122 -11.10 6.55 -5.51
N ASP A 123 -11.31 6.92 -6.79
CA ASP A 123 -10.80 8.19 -7.31
C ASP A 123 -11.50 9.36 -6.61
N LEU A 124 -10.77 10.45 -6.46
CA LEU A 124 -11.37 11.70 -6.03
C LEU A 124 -12.08 12.33 -7.25
N LEU A 125 -13.39 12.42 -7.19
CA LEU A 125 -14.18 12.91 -8.33
C LEU A 125 -13.86 14.38 -8.61
N GLY A 126 -13.50 14.67 -9.86
CA GLY A 126 -13.12 16.03 -10.27
C GLY A 126 -11.65 16.36 -10.02
N PHE A 127 -10.89 15.46 -9.41
CA PHE A 127 -9.46 15.66 -9.19
C PHE A 127 -8.68 15.19 -10.41
N ASP A 128 -7.73 16.00 -10.86
CA ASP A 128 -6.92 15.70 -12.05
C ASP A 128 -5.73 14.80 -11.68
N HIS A 129 -6.01 13.52 -11.48
CA HIS A 129 -4.96 12.55 -11.13
C HIS A 129 -3.84 12.52 -12.17
N GLU A 130 -4.20 12.46 -13.45
CA GLU A 130 -3.22 12.38 -14.53
C GLU A 130 -2.36 13.63 -14.61
N GLY A 131 -2.98 14.81 -14.62
CA GLY A 131 -2.24 16.07 -14.70
C GLY A 131 -1.37 16.35 -13.49
N ARG A 132 -1.67 15.73 -12.35
CA ARG A 132 -0.90 15.89 -11.10
C ARG A 132 0.13 14.79 -10.91
N GLY A 133 0.33 13.95 -11.91
CA GLY A 133 1.41 12.97 -11.89
C GLY A 133 1.11 11.66 -11.16
N TYR A 134 -0.16 11.39 -10.84
CA TYR A 134 -0.53 10.13 -10.20
C TYR A 134 -0.44 8.97 -11.21
N THR A 135 -0.14 7.79 -10.69
CA THR A 135 -0.09 6.57 -11.51
C THR A 135 -1.44 6.32 -12.15
N MET A 136 -1.44 6.00 -13.44
CA MET A 136 -2.63 5.67 -14.23
C MET A 136 -2.55 4.24 -14.74
N LEU A 137 -3.67 3.66 -15.16
CA LEU A 137 -3.70 2.27 -15.65
C LEU A 137 -2.78 2.03 -16.85
N ASN A 138 -2.50 3.06 -17.61
CA ASN A 138 -1.68 2.97 -18.83
C ASN A 138 -0.18 3.11 -18.58
N ASP A 139 0.19 3.35 -17.34
CA ASP A 139 1.60 3.58 -16.97
C ASP A 139 2.39 2.28 -16.88
#